data_0c7dc103fede0a4b5b99937d6e1403f4
#
_entry.id   0c7dc103fede0a4b5b99937d6e1403f4
#
_cell.length_a   1.000
_cell.length_b   1.000
_cell.length_c   1.000
_cell.angle_alpha   90.00
_cell.angle_beta   90.00
_cell.angle_gamma   90.00
#
_symmetry.space_group_name_H-M   'P 1'
#
loop_
_entity.id
_entity.type
_entity.pdbx_description
1 polymer ?
#
loop_
_entity_poly.entity_id
_entity_poly.type
_entity_poly.pdbx_seq_one_letter_code
_entity_poly.pdbx_strand_id
1 'polypeptide(L)'
;MGFRCGIVGLPNVGKSTLFNALTRAAIAAENYPFCTIDPNVGVVPLPDPRLDGIAAIVKPQKVVPTTMQFVDIAGLVAGASKGEGLGNKFLANIRETDAIAHVVRCFEDDDVVHVAGRIDPVRDIEVINTELALADLETVEKALDRAGRQAKTGDKKVLGRKGLLERVRAGLDAGQPVRALGLDEDERTELRDLFLLTAKPTMYIANVAEDGFSDNPLLEAVIALAAKEGAPVVPVCAAIEAEIVELDEAERAEFLHDLGFDEPGLNRVVRAGYRLLGLETYFTAGPKEVRAWTVPVGCRAPQAAGVIHTDFERGFIRAEVIAYEDFVALKGEHGAKEAGRLRSEGKEYVVRDGDVIHFRFNV
;
A
#
# COMPACT_ATOMS: atom_id res chain seq x y z
N MET A 1 0.25 0.47 14.40
CA MET A 1 -0.91 0.37 13.50
C MET A 1 -0.39 -0.06 12.14
N GLY A 2 -0.98 -1.09 11.52
CA GLY A 2 -0.57 -1.52 10.18
C GLY A 2 -1.16 -0.62 9.10
N PHE A 3 -0.43 -0.41 8.01
CA PHE A 3 -0.92 0.30 6.82
C PHE A 3 -1.92 -0.57 6.07
N ARG A 4 -3.04 0.01 5.66
CA ARG A 4 -4.17 -0.69 5.04
C ARG A 4 -4.33 -0.31 3.58
N CYS A 5 -4.32 -1.31 2.70
CA CYS A 5 -4.64 -1.15 1.28
C CYS A 5 -6.00 -1.78 0.98
N GLY A 6 -6.95 -0.98 0.53
CA GLY A 6 -8.28 -1.47 0.16
C GLY A 6 -8.28 -2.06 -1.25
N ILE A 7 -8.68 -3.32 -1.38
CA ILE A 7 -8.86 -3.95 -2.68
C ILE A 7 -10.25 -3.65 -3.18
N VAL A 8 -10.34 -2.95 -4.30
CA VAL A 8 -11.60 -2.59 -4.97
C VAL A 8 -11.64 -3.15 -6.39
N GLY A 9 -12.81 -3.27 -6.96
CA GLY A 9 -13.01 -3.72 -8.34
C GLY A 9 -14.46 -4.06 -8.60
N LEU A 10 -14.87 -4.07 -9.87
CA LEU A 10 -16.18 -4.51 -10.28
C LEU A 10 -16.38 -6.01 -9.98
N PRO A 11 -17.61 -6.52 -9.97
CA PRO A 11 -17.86 -7.96 -9.86
C PRO A 11 -17.16 -8.74 -10.99
N ASN A 12 -16.71 -9.95 -10.70
CA ASN A 12 -16.12 -10.90 -11.66
C ASN A 12 -14.81 -10.45 -12.33
N VAL A 13 -14.04 -9.54 -11.70
CA VAL A 13 -12.71 -9.14 -12.17
C VAL A 13 -11.57 -9.97 -11.56
N GLY A 14 -11.89 -10.98 -10.73
CA GLY A 14 -10.90 -11.81 -10.02
C GLY A 14 -10.50 -11.27 -8.64
N LYS A 15 -11.20 -10.26 -8.10
CA LYS A 15 -10.90 -9.62 -6.81
C LYS A 15 -10.86 -10.61 -5.65
N SER A 16 -11.89 -11.45 -5.50
CA SER A 16 -11.98 -12.42 -4.41
C SER A 16 -10.93 -13.53 -4.54
N THR A 17 -10.64 -13.98 -5.76
CA THR A 17 -9.58 -14.96 -6.03
C THR A 17 -8.23 -14.41 -5.58
N LEU A 18 -7.90 -13.18 -5.97
CA LEU A 18 -6.68 -12.49 -5.57
C LEU A 18 -6.59 -12.30 -4.05
N PHE A 19 -7.67 -11.85 -3.41
CA PHE A 19 -7.71 -11.64 -1.96
C PHE A 19 -7.53 -12.95 -1.20
N ASN A 20 -8.18 -14.03 -1.64
CA ASN A 20 -8.03 -15.36 -1.06
C ASN A 20 -6.60 -15.87 -1.19
N ALA A 21 -5.97 -15.70 -2.36
CA ALA A 21 -4.57 -16.07 -2.57
C ALA A 21 -3.63 -15.27 -1.65
N LEU A 22 -3.81 -13.94 -1.52
CA LEU A 22 -3.07 -13.10 -0.58
C LEU A 22 -3.21 -13.57 0.87
N THR A 23 -4.44 -13.91 1.29
CA THR A 23 -4.73 -14.33 2.66
C THR A 23 -4.15 -15.71 2.97
N ARG A 24 -4.23 -16.66 2.02
CA ARG A 24 -3.65 -18.00 2.16
C ARG A 24 -2.13 -17.95 2.20
N ALA A 25 -1.49 -17.16 1.35
CA ALA A 25 -0.05 -16.93 1.39
C ALA A 25 0.41 -16.41 2.76
N ALA A 26 -0.41 -15.57 3.41
CA ALA A 26 -0.14 -15.08 4.77
C ALA A 26 -0.27 -16.17 5.84
N ILE A 27 -1.24 -17.06 5.74
CA ILE A 27 -1.45 -18.17 6.69
C ILE A 27 -0.31 -19.19 6.58
N ALA A 28 0.12 -19.51 5.36
CA ALA A 28 1.24 -20.43 5.12
C ALA A 28 2.58 -19.92 5.67
N ALA A 29 2.72 -18.60 5.83
CA ALA A 29 3.93 -17.98 6.41
C ALA A 29 4.04 -18.08 7.94
N GLU A 30 3.32 -18.95 8.60
CA GLU A 30 3.20 -19.29 10.04
C GLU A 30 3.93 -18.37 11.05
N ASN A 31 3.21 -17.98 12.13
CA ASN A 31 3.67 -17.37 13.39
C ASN A 31 3.44 -15.87 13.61
N TYR A 32 2.29 -15.31 13.22
CA TYR A 32 1.92 -13.97 13.70
C TYR A 32 0.92 -14.04 14.87
N PRO A 33 1.33 -13.74 16.11
CA PRO A 33 0.50 -13.90 17.31
C PRO A 33 -0.61 -12.85 17.49
N PHE A 34 -0.82 -11.92 16.55
CA PHE A 34 -1.77 -10.81 16.70
C PHE A 34 -2.72 -10.59 15.51
N CYS A 35 -2.99 -11.60 14.70
CA CYS A 35 -4.02 -11.48 13.66
C CYS A 35 -5.40 -11.58 14.31
N THR A 36 -6.08 -10.45 14.48
CA THR A 36 -7.53 -10.43 14.67
C THR A 36 -8.14 -11.02 13.40
N ILE A 37 -8.92 -12.09 13.53
CA ILE A 37 -9.56 -12.74 12.38
C ILE A 37 -10.77 -11.88 11.99
N ASP A 38 -10.52 -10.81 11.24
CA ASP A 38 -11.55 -10.13 10.47
C ASP A 38 -11.59 -10.83 9.10
N PRO A 39 -12.71 -11.41 8.69
CA PRO A 39 -12.80 -12.19 7.44
C PRO A 39 -12.48 -11.38 6.19
N ASN A 40 -12.46 -10.05 6.29
CA ASN A 40 -12.17 -9.15 5.17
C ASN A 40 -10.78 -8.50 5.24
N VAL A 41 -9.93 -8.90 6.20
CA VAL A 41 -8.58 -8.32 6.36
C VAL A 41 -7.53 -9.42 6.24
N GLY A 42 -6.70 -9.33 5.21
CA GLY A 42 -5.51 -10.15 5.03
C GLY A 42 -4.26 -9.42 5.52
N VAL A 43 -3.50 -10.05 6.43
CA VAL A 43 -2.20 -9.52 6.90
C VAL A 43 -1.12 -10.28 6.16
N VAL A 44 -0.41 -9.62 5.25
CA VAL A 44 0.53 -10.25 4.33
C VAL A 44 1.96 -9.82 4.66
N PRO A 45 2.92 -10.74 4.82
CA PRO A 45 4.31 -10.39 5.02
C PRO A 45 4.88 -9.70 3.77
N LEU A 46 5.73 -8.69 3.97
CA LEU A 46 6.49 -8.05 2.90
C LEU A 46 7.70 -8.94 2.57
N PRO A 47 7.80 -9.47 1.34
CA PRO A 47 8.98 -10.22 0.92
C PRO A 47 10.18 -9.27 0.82
N ASP A 48 11.19 -9.51 1.67
CA ASP A 48 12.42 -8.72 1.68
C ASP A 48 13.64 -9.63 1.87
N PRO A 49 14.39 -9.93 0.80
CA PRO A 49 15.56 -10.83 0.87
C PRO A 49 16.67 -10.30 1.78
N ARG A 50 16.66 -9.01 2.12
CA ARG A 50 17.64 -8.43 3.05
C ARG A 50 17.46 -8.98 4.46
N LEU A 51 16.23 -9.30 4.85
CA LEU A 51 15.95 -9.90 6.16
C LEU A 51 16.63 -11.26 6.31
N ASP A 52 16.57 -12.09 5.26
CA ASP A 52 17.22 -13.40 5.22
C ASP A 52 18.74 -13.26 5.21
N GLY A 53 19.28 -12.28 4.47
CA GLY A 53 20.70 -11.97 4.46
C GLY A 53 21.27 -11.61 5.84
N ILE A 54 20.53 -10.80 6.61
CA ILE A 54 20.88 -10.46 8.00
C ILE A 54 20.77 -11.69 8.89
N ALA A 55 19.68 -12.46 8.76
CA ALA A 55 19.43 -13.65 9.57
C ALA A 55 20.50 -14.73 9.37
N ALA A 56 20.98 -14.92 8.14
CA ALA A 56 22.06 -15.87 7.83
C ALA A 56 23.38 -15.54 8.59
N ILE A 57 23.65 -14.25 8.82
CA ILE A 57 24.85 -13.78 9.55
C ILE A 57 24.64 -13.88 11.07
N VAL A 58 23.51 -13.37 11.56
CA VAL A 58 23.23 -13.24 13.00
C VAL A 58 22.81 -14.56 13.62
N LYS A 59 22.15 -15.44 12.83
CA LYS A 59 21.58 -16.74 13.27
C LYS A 59 20.66 -16.56 14.50
N PRO A 60 19.60 -15.75 14.38
CA PRO A 60 18.72 -15.45 15.49
C PRO A 60 17.83 -16.62 15.85
N GLN A 61 17.20 -16.56 17.03
CA GLN A 61 16.17 -17.54 17.42
C GLN A 61 14.86 -17.32 16.64
N LYS A 62 14.59 -16.07 16.20
CA LYS A 62 13.39 -15.69 15.48
C LYS A 62 13.67 -14.66 14.38
N VAL A 63 13.04 -14.83 13.24
CA VAL A 63 13.02 -13.85 12.14
C VAL A 63 11.60 -13.32 11.98
N VAL A 64 11.44 -11.99 11.95
CA VAL A 64 10.13 -11.34 11.89
C VAL A 64 10.11 -10.34 10.74
N PRO A 65 9.45 -10.65 9.63
CA PRO A 65 9.24 -9.69 8.54
C PRO A 65 8.26 -8.59 8.96
N THR A 66 8.27 -7.50 8.22
CA THR A 66 7.18 -6.53 8.30
C THR A 66 5.96 -7.02 7.52
N THR A 67 4.80 -6.41 7.79
CA THR A 67 3.53 -6.84 7.19
C THR A 67 2.75 -5.65 6.65
N MET A 68 1.94 -5.91 5.65
CA MET A 68 0.93 -5.00 5.11
C MET A 68 -0.46 -5.61 5.24
N GLN A 69 -1.47 -4.78 5.49
CA GLN A 69 -2.86 -5.23 5.54
C GLN A 69 -3.55 -4.94 4.21
N PHE A 70 -4.20 -5.97 3.66
CA PHE A 70 -5.14 -5.82 2.56
C PHE A 70 -6.56 -6.01 3.06
N VAL A 71 -7.47 -5.13 2.65
CA VAL A 71 -8.88 -5.16 3.05
C VAL A 71 -9.71 -5.48 1.83
N ASP A 72 -10.43 -6.60 1.83
CA ASP A 72 -11.39 -6.89 0.77
C ASP A 72 -12.62 -5.99 0.92
N ILE A 73 -12.79 -5.11 -0.03
CA ILE A 73 -13.94 -4.21 -0.05
C ILE A 73 -14.93 -4.77 -1.07
N ALA A 74 -16.12 -5.12 -0.60
CA ALA A 74 -17.17 -5.70 -1.43
C ALA A 74 -17.39 -4.88 -2.70
N GLY A 75 -17.58 -5.56 -3.84
CA GLY A 75 -17.60 -4.94 -5.16
C GLY A 75 -18.61 -3.79 -5.28
N LEU A 76 -18.19 -2.73 -5.95
CA LEU A 76 -19.03 -1.59 -6.30
C LEU A 76 -19.86 -1.94 -7.56
N VAL A 77 -21.12 -1.55 -7.56
CA VAL A 77 -21.93 -1.45 -8.76
C VAL A 77 -22.24 0.02 -9.04
N ALA A 78 -22.40 0.39 -10.29
CA ALA A 78 -22.76 1.74 -10.69
C ALA A 78 -24.00 2.25 -9.93
N GLY A 79 -23.96 3.50 -9.46
CA GLY A 79 -25.03 4.11 -8.65
C GLY A 79 -24.88 3.94 -7.14
N ALA A 80 -23.76 3.43 -6.65
CA ALA A 80 -23.52 3.21 -5.23
C ALA A 80 -23.50 4.50 -4.41
N SER A 81 -23.08 5.61 -5.00
CA SER A 81 -23.04 6.94 -4.34
C SER A 81 -24.44 7.51 -4.08
N LYS A 82 -25.46 7.05 -4.84
CA LYS A 82 -26.87 7.49 -4.72
C LYS A 82 -27.76 6.49 -4.01
N GLY A 83 -27.25 5.27 -3.70
CA GLY A 83 -28.01 4.16 -3.15
C GLY A 83 -28.01 4.12 -1.62
N GLU A 84 -29.15 3.76 -1.03
CA GLU A 84 -29.22 3.39 0.39
C GLU A 84 -28.59 2.00 0.60
N GLY A 85 -27.71 1.85 1.60
CA GLY A 85 -27.23 0.56 2.08
C GLY A 85 -25.83 0.16 1.64
N LEU A 86 -25.68 -0.74 0.65
CA LEU A 86 -24.39 -1.36 0.30
C LEU A 86 -23.36 -0.38 -0.25
N GLY A 87 -23.76 0.63 -1.02
CA GLY A 87 -22.85 1.63 -1.57
C GLY A 87 -22.21 2.51 -0.50
N ASN A 88 -23.00 2.98 0.48
CA ASN A 88 -22.47 3.76 1.60
C ASN A 88 -21.49 2.95 2.46
N LYS A 89 -21.75 1.65 2.64
CA LYS A 89 -20.85 0.75 3.38
C LYS A 89 -19.53 0.55 2.62
N PHE A 90 -19.59 0.40 1.30
CA PHE A 90 -18.41 0.34 0.44
C PHE A 90 -17.53 1.60 0.58
N LEU A 91 -18.12 2.79 0.44
CA LEU A 91 -17.40 4.06 0.57
C LEU A 91 -16.82 4.26 1.99
N ALA A 92 -17.54 3.83 3.03
CA ALA A 92 -17.06 3.87 4.41
C ALA A 92 -15.83 2.97 4.60
N ASN A 93 -15.84 1.75 4.07
CA ASN A 93 -14.70 0.84 4.14
C ASN A 93 -13.46 1.41 3.42
N ILE A 94 -13.64 2.05 2.24
CA ILE A 94 -12.51 2.73 1.56
C ILE A 94 -11.97 3.88 2.42
N ARG A 95 -12.81 4.65 3.12
CA ARG A 95 -12.34 5.74 3.99
C ARG A 95 -11.37 5.28 5.06
N GLU A 96 -11.53 4.06 5.56
CA GLU A 96 -10.68 3.46 6.60
C GLU A 96 -9.34 2.91 6.08
N THR A 97 -9.10 2.91 4.77
CA THR A 97 -7.83 2.46 4.17
C THR A 97 -6.90 3.62 3.87
N ASP A 98 -5.60 3.34 3.73
CA ASP A 98 -4.57 4.36 3.43
C ASP A 98 -4.30 4.47 1.93
N ALA A 99 -4.54 3.40 1.16
CA ALA A 99 -4.38 3.34 -0.29
C ALA A 99 -5.46 2.45 -0.93
N ILE A 100 -5.60 2.54 -2.24
CA ILE A 100 -6.52 1.74 -3.06
C ILE A 100 -5.72 0.85 -4.01
N ALA A 101 -5.99 -0.46 -3.99
CA ALA A 101 -5.58 -1.42 -5.00
C ALA A 101 -6.79 -1.77 -5.87
N HIS A 102 -6.82 -1.22 -7.07
CA HIS A 102 -7.94 -1.39 -7.99
C HIS A 102 -7.67 -2.58 -8.92
N VAL A 103 -8.41 -3.67 -8.71
CA VAL A 103 -8.34 -4.88 -9.54
C VAL A 103 -9.17 -4.66 -10.79
N VAL A 104 -8.55 -4.88 -11.95
CA VAL A 104 -9.13 -4.64 -13.27
C VAL A 104 -9.00 -5.89 -14.13
N ARG A 105 -10.06 -6.28 -14.80
CA ARG A 105 -10.05 -7.46 -15.68
C ARG A 105 -9.42 -7.13 -17.03
N CYS A 106 -8.30 -7.79 -17.33
CA CYS A 106 -7.55 -7.67 -18.58
C CYS A 106 -7.41 -9.02 -19.30
N PHE A 107 -8.45 -9.86 -19.26
CA PHE A 107 -8.52 -11.17 -19.91
C PHE A 107 -9.94 -11.43 -20.45
N GLU A 108 -10.01 -12.23 -21.50
CA GLU A 108 -11.27 -12.74 -22.04
C GLU A 108 -11.52 -14.15 -21.51
N ASP A 109 -12.76 -14.44 -21.12
CA ASP A 109 -13.20 -15.74 -20.63
C ASP A 109 -14.72 -15.81 -20.79
N ASP A 110 -15.18 -16.74 -21.63
CA ASP A 110 -16.59 -16.90 -21.99
C ASP A 110 -17.43 -17.46 -20.82
N ASP A 111 -16.78 -18.17 -19.88
CA ASP A 111 -17.45 -18.74 -18.71
C ASP A 111 -17.64 -17.70 -17.58
N VAL A 112 -16.95 -16.56 -17.67
CA VAL A 112 -17.03 -15.49 -16.67
C VAL A 112 -17.77 -14.28 -17.24
N VAL A 113 -19.03 -14.13 -16.87
CA VAL A 113 -19.87 -13.01 -17.34
C VAL A 113 -19.35 -11.68 -16.82
N HIS A 114 -19.13 -10.72 -17.74
CA HIS A 114 -18.81 -9.33 -17.36
C HIS A 114 -20.11 -8.54 -17.09
N VAL A 115 -20.12 -7.70 -16.05
CA VAL A 115 -21.31 -6.94 -15.59
C VAL A 115 -21.85 -6.02 -16.68
N ALA A 116 -20.98 -5.46 -17.54
CA ALA A 116 -21.36 -4.58 -18.64
C ALA A 116 -21.58 -5.32 -19.98
N GLY A 117 -21.48 -6.65 -20.00
CA GLY A 117 -21.62 -7.46 -21.21
C GLY A 117 -20.45 -7.37 -22.20
N ARG A 118 -19.43 -6.57 -21.91
CA ARG A 118 -18.17 -6.48 -22.66
C ARG A 118 -17.03 -6.17 -21.71
N ILE A 119 -15.82 -6.60 -22.05
CA ILE A 119 -14.62 -6.32 -21.29
C ILE A 119 -14.04 -5.00 -21.79
N ASP A 120 -13.96 -4.02 -20.89
CA ASP A 120 -13.41 -2.69 -21.17
C ASP A 120 -12.78 -2.16 -19.86
N PRO A 121 -11.50 -2.47 -19.62
CA PRO A 121 -10.85 -2.17 -18.35
C PRO A 121 -10.78 -0.66 -18.04
N VAL A 122 -10.66 0.19 -19.07
CA VAL A 122 -10.64 1.64 -18.90
C VAL A 122 -12.00 2.13 -18.40
N ARG A 123 -13.07 1.64 -19.00
CA ARG A 123 -14.44 1.98 -18.58
C ARG A 123 -14.74 1.47 -17.16
N ASP A 124 -14.25 0.29 -16.81
CA ASP A 124 -14.41 -0.27 -15.46
C ASP A 124 -13.74 0.61 -14.41
N ILE A 125 -12.54 1.11 -14.72
CA ILE A 125 -11.82 2.09 -13.89
C ILE A 125 -12.62 3.39 -13.78
N GLU A 126 -13.12 3.93 -14.87
CA GLU A 126 -13.91 5.16 -14.91
C GLU A 126 -15.20 5.05 -14.07
N VAL A 127 -15.86 3.90 -14.06
CA VAL A 127 -17.06 3.67 -13.24
C VAL A 127 -16.72 3.83 -11.75
N ILE A 128 -15.68 3.17 -11.27
CA ILE A 128 -15.27 3.27 -9.86
C ILE A 128 -14.77 4.69 -9.54
N ASN A 129 -13.93 5.27 -10.37
CA ASN A 129 -13.42 6.64 -10.15
C ASN A 129 -14.57 7.66 -10.10
N THR A 130 -15.59 7.50 -10.92
CA THR A 130 -16.79 8.38 -10.91
C THR A 130 -17.54 8.27 -9.60
N GLU A 131 -17.78 7.06 -9.09
CA GLU A 131 -18.49 6.86 -7.83
C GLU A 131 -17.71 7.46 -6.63
N LEU A 132 -16.38 7.31 -6.63
CA LEU A 132 -15.53 7.92 -5.62
C LEU A 132 -15.55 9.46 -5.70
N ALA A 133 -15.51 10.01 -6.93
CA ALA A 133 -15.55 11.45 -7.16
C ALA A 133 -16.89 12.07 -6.74
N LEU A 134 -18.01 11.39 -7.01
CA LEU A 134 -19.35 11.84 -6.59
C LEU A 134 -19.46 11.89 -5.05
N ALA A 135 -18.93 10.88 -4.35
CA ALA A 135 -18.91 10.86 -2.89
C ALA A 135 -18.04 11.99 -2.29
N ASP A 136 -16.90 12.27 -2.93
CA ASP A 136 -16.03 13.37 -2.53
C ASP A 136 -16.68 14.73 -2.83
N LEU A 137 -17.35 14.87 -3.96
CA LEU A 137 -18.06 16.09 -4.34
C LEU A 137 -19.10 16.47 -3.27
N GLU A 138 -19.91 15.50 -2.83
CA GLU A 138 -20.87 15.73 -1.75
C GLU A 138 -20.19 16.20 -0.44
N THR A 139 -19.02 15.62 -0.12
CA THR A 139 -18.24 15.98 1.06
C THR A 139 -17.68 17.40 0.95
N VAL A 140 -17.13 17.74 -0.22
CA VAL A 140 -16.54 19.05 -0.52
C VAL A 140 -17.62 20.15 -0.54
N GLU A 141 -18.80 19.90 -1.11
CA GLU A 141 -19.92 20.85 -1.11
C GLU A 141 -20.38 21.19 0.30
N LYS A 142 -20.54 20.18 1.17
CA LYS A 142 -20.85 20.39 2.60
C LYS A 142 -19.77 21.23 3.32
N ALA A 143 -18.49 21.01 2.98
CA ALA A 143 -17.37 21.77 3.54
C ALA A 143 -17.36 23.22 3.01
N LEU A 144 -17.64 23.43 1.72
CA LEU A 144 -17.79 24.75 1.09
C LEU A 144 -18.90 25.58 1.72
N ASP A 145 -20.05 24.98 1.96
CA ASP A 145 -21.18 25.64 2.62
C ASP A 145 -20.81 26.13 4.03
N ARG A 146 -20.05 25.31 4.77
CA ARG A 146 -19.56 25.70 6.12
C ARG A 146 -18.52 26.83 6.02
N ALA A 147 -17.53 26.69 5.12
CA ALA A 147 -16.51 27.70 4.89
C ALA A 147 -17.13 29.03 4.42
N GLY A 148 -18.15 28.99 3.53
CA GLY A 148 -18.87 30.16 3.05
C GLY A 148 -19.59 30.95 4.15
N ARG A 149 -20.17 30.25 5.14
CA ARG A 149 -20.78 30.89 6.32
C ARG A 149 -19.74 31.56 7.22
N GLN A 150 -18.60 30.89 7.42
CA GLN A 150 -17.49 31.40 8.24
C GLN A 150 -16.72 32.53 7.55
N ALA A 151 -16.61 32.53 6.23
CA ALA A 151 -15.90 33.54 5.44
C ALA A 151 -16.46 34.97 5.60
N LYS A 152 -17.71 35.10 6.10
CA LYS A 152 -18.31 36.41 6.41
C LYS A 152 -17.55 37.18 7.49
N THR A 153 -16.70 36.51 8.27
CA THR A 153 -15.85 37.17 9.28
C THR A 153 -14.60 37.82 8.70
N GLY A 154 -14.27 37.59 7.43
CA GLY A 154 -13.08 38.12 6.77
C GLY A 154 -11.76 37.45 7.17
N ASP A 155 -11.79 36.35 7.88
CA ASP A 155 -10.59 35.61 8.29
C ASP A 155 -9.87 35.03 7.05
N LYS A 156 -8.58 35.40 6.91
CA LYS A 156 -7.74 35.01 5.77
C LYS A 156 -7.57 33.49 5.66
N LYS A 157 -7.50 32.78 6.77
CA LYS A 157 -7.40 31.27 6.76
C LYS A 157 -8.67 30.65 6.20
N VAL A 158 -9.83 31.14 6.63
CA VAL A 158 -11.13 30.68 6.14
C VAL A 158 -11.30 30.95 4.66
N LEU A 159 -10.87 32.14 4.19
CA LEU A 159 -10.89 32.49 2.77
C LEU A 159 -9.95 31.63 1.95
N GLY A 160 -8.75 31.31 2.46
CA GLY A 160 -7.79 30.38 1.83
C GLY A 160 -8.38 29.00 1.67
N ARG A 161 -8.92 28.42 2.76
CA ARG A 161 -9.59 27.11 2.74
C ARG A 161 -10.75 27.07 1.76
N LYS A 162 -11.56 28.13 1.70
CA LYS A 162 -12.67 28.21 0.75
C LYS A 162 -12.16 28.14 -0.70
N GLY A 163 -11.11 28.91 -1.05
CA GLY A 163 -10.50 28.88 -2.38
C GLY A 163 -9.93 27.51 -2.74
N LEU A 164 -9.30 26.81 -1.78
CA LEU A 164 -8.82 25.43 -1.96
C LEU A 164 -9.99 24.48 -2.25
N LEU A 165 -11.06 24.54 -1.46
CA LEU A 165 -12.24 23.69 -1.66
C LEU A 165 -12.94 23.99 -3.01
N GLU A 166 -12.99 25.24 -3.47
CA GLU A 166 -13.52 25.61 -4.79
C GLU A 166 -12.68 24.99 -5.92
N ARG A 167 -11.34 24.99 -5.78
CA ARG A 167 -10.44 24.34 -6.74
C ARG A 167 -10.63 22.81 -6.75
N VAL A 168 -10.74 22.18 -5.59
CA VAL A 168 -11.02 20.74 -5.47
C VAL A 168 -12.36 20.38 -6.10
N ARG A 169 -13.42 21.14 -5.82
CA ARG A 169 -14.73 20.92 -6.44
C ARG A 169 -14.64 21.00 -7.97
N ALA A 170 -14.01 22.05 -8.51
CA ALA A 170 -13.87 22.22 -9.96
C ALA A 170 -13.10 21.05 -10.61
N GLY A 171 -12.07 20.52 -9.94
CA GLY A 171 -11.35 19.34 -10.40
C GLY A 171 -12.23 18.08 -10.42
N LEU A 172 -12.97 17.82 -9.34
CA LEU A 172 -13.89 16.70 -9.25
C LEU A 172 -15.03 16.78 -10.30
N ASP A 173 -15.60 17.97 -10.51
CA ASP A 173 -16.61 18.24 -11.56
C ASP A 173 -16.06 17.97 -12.98
N ALA A 174 -14.74 18.19 -13.18
CA ALA A 174 -14.04 17.88 -14.42
C ALA A 174 -13.60 16.40 -14.53
N GLY A 175 -13.96 15.54 -13.56
CA GLY A 175 -13.57 14.13 -13.51
C GLY A 175 -12.11 13.90 -13.08
N GLN A 176 -11.43 14.90 -12.53
CA GLN A 176 -10.06 14.76 -12.03
C GLN A 176 -10.05 14.32 -10.57
N PRO A 177 -9.38 13.23 -10.21
CA PRO A 177 -9.24 12.83 -8.81
C PRO A 177 -8.38 13.84 -8.04
N VAL A 178 -8.67 14.01 -6.75
CA VAL A 178 -7.96 14.99 -5.89
C VAL A 178 -6.45 14.76 -5.87
N ARG A 179 -5.99 13.49 -5.95
CA ARG A 179 -4.56 13.13 -6.04
C ARG A 179 -3.84 13.72 -7.27
N ALA A 180 -4.59 14.03 -8.35
CA ALA A 180 -4.05 14.58 -9.60
C ALA A 180 -4.10 16.11 -9.67
N LEU A 181 -4.63 16.82 -8.67
CA LEU A 181 -4.79 18.27 -8.70
C LEU A 181 -3.52 19.08 -8.42
N GLY A 182 -2.37 18.40 -8.24
CA GLY A 182 -1.09 19.08 -7.97
C GLY A 182 -1.08 19.87 -6.65
N LEU A 183 -1.77 19.39 -5.62
CA LEU A 183 -1.82 20.03 -4.30
C LEU A 183 -0.46 19.90 -3.60
N ASP A 184 -0.02 20.99 -2.96
CA ASP A 184 1.15 20.96 -2.10
C ASP A 184 0.88 20.26 -0.75
N GLU A 185 1.91 20.13 0.10
CA GLU A 185 1.81 19.41 1.37
C GLU A 185 0.90 20.13 2.39
N ASP A 186 0.92 21.44 2.41
CA ASP A 186 0.08 22.26 3.29
C ASP A 186 -1.40 22.13 2.89
N GLU A 187 -1.69 22.20 1.59
CA GLU A 187 -3.02 22.03 1.04
C GLU A 187 -3.57 20.62 1.29
N ARG A 188 -2.73 19.57 1.11
CA ARG A 188 -3.10 18.19 1.44
C ARG A 188 -3.39 18.03 2.92
N THR A 189 -2.59 18.67 3.77
CA THR A 189 -2.78 18.65 5.22
C THR A 189 -4.08 19.33 5.61
N GLU A 190 -4.43 20.44 4.97
CA GLU A 190 -5.66 21.19 5.23
C GLU A 190 -6.93 20.41 4.83
N LEU A 191 -6.83 19.47 3.88
CA LEU A 191 -7.94 18.62 3.43
C LEU A 191 -8.05 17.29 4.18
N ARG A 192 -7.11 16.93 5.05
CA ARG A 192 -7.09 15.62 5.73
C ARG A 192 -8.35 15.30 6.51
N ASP A 193 -8.96 16.30 7.14
CA ASP A 193 -10.20 16.16 7.91
C ASP A 193 -11.43 15.79 7.08
N LEU A 194 -11.35 15.91 5.75
CA LEU A 194 -12.43 15.53 4.84
C LEU A 194 -12.40 14.06 4.42
N PHE A 195 -11.30 13.36 4.65
CA PHE A 195 -11.12 11.93 4.29
C PHE A 195 -11.53 11.65 2.85
N LEU A 196 -11.07 12.48 1.90
CA LEU A 196 -11.42 12.37 0.50
C LEU A 196 -10.89 11.06 -0.11
N LEU A 197 -11.77 10.33 -0.78
CA LEU A 197 -11.50 9.02 -1.35
C LEU A 197 -10.55 9.12 -2.54
N THR A 198 -10.77 10.11 -3.41
CA THR A 198 -9.96 10.33 -4.61
C THR A 198 -8.61 11.00 -4.31
N ALA A 199 -8.37 11.42 -3.05
CA ALA A 199 -7.06 11.88 -2.58
C ALA A 199 -6.11 10.71 -2.26
N LYS A 200 -6.66 9.49 -2.05
CA LYS A 200 -5.85 8.31 -1.68
C LYS A 200 -4.94 7.89 -2.83
N PRO A 201 -3.69 7.50 -2.52
CA PRO A 201 -2.82 6.82 -3.48
C PRO A 201 -3.52 5.60 -4.06
N THR A 202 -3.38 5.39 -5.36
CA THR A 202 -4.06 4.29 -6.07
C THR A 202 -3.07 3.55 -6.95
N MET A 203 -3.13 2.22 -6.94
CA MET A 203 -2.47 1.35 -7.91
C MET A 203 -3.50 0.50 -8.63
N TYR A 204 -3.17 0.06 -9.84
CA TYR A 204 -3.97 -0.86 -10.62
C TYR A 204 -3.36 -2.26 -10.59
N ILE A 205 -4.18 -3.26 -10.26
CA ILE A 205 -3.83 -4.67 -10.37
C ILE A 205 -4.53 -5.18 -11.63
N ALA A 206 -3.79 -5.30 -12.73
CA ALA A 206 -4.30 -5.80 -13.99
C ALA A 206 -4.33 -7.33 -13.93
N ASN A 207 -5.53 -7.90 -13.74
CA ASN A 207 -5.71 -9.35 -13.75
C ASN A 207 -5.76 -9.83 -15.21
N VAL A 208 -4.72 -10.54 -15.61
CA VAL A 208 -4.51 -11.07 -16.97
C VAL A 208 -4.71 -12.58 -17.03
N ALA A 209 -4.84 -13.16 -18.22
CA ALA A 209 -4.75 -14.60 -18.44
C ALA A 209 -3.28 -15.07 -18.28
N GLU A 210 -3.06 -16.38 -18.27
CA GLU A 210 -1.73 -17.00 -18.10
C GLU A 210 -0.72 -16.54 -19.16
N ASP A 211 -1.17 -16.38 -20.39
CA ASP A 211 -0.41 -15.88 -21.55
C ASP A 211 -0.54 -14.38 -21.78
N GLY A 212 -1.32 -13.67 -20.94
CA GLY A 212 -1.73 -12.28 -21.14
C GLY A 212 -0.76 -11.22 -20.56
N PHE A 213 0.47 -11.57 -20.21
CA PHE A 213 1.47 -10.63 -19.68
C PHE A 213 2.17 -9.81 -20.76
N SER A 214 2.15 -10.27 -22.01
CA SER A 214 2.66 -9.58 -23.20
C SER A 214 1.58 -9.54 -24.30
N ASP A 215 1.73 -8.62 -25.25
CA ASP A 215 0.84 -8.49 -26.41
C ASP A 215 -0.66 -8.42 -26.06
N ASN A 216 -0.99 -7.78 -24.93
CA ASN A 216 -2.34 -7.69 -24.39
C ASN A 216 -2.87 -6.25 -24.51
N PRO A 217 -3.75 -5.95 -25.49
CA PRO A 217 -4.28 -4.60 -25.70
C PRO A 217 -5.08 -4.07 -24.48
N LEU A 218 -5.72 -4.96 -23.71
CA LEU A 218 -6.45 -4.57 -22.49
C LEU A 218 -5.49 -4.09 -21.39
N LEU A 219 -4.37 -4.79 -21.20
CA LEU A 219 -3.31 -4.41 -20.27
C LEU A 219 -2.64 -3.09 -20.71
N GLU A 220 -2.32 -2.95 -22.01
CA GLU A 220 -1.72 -1.74 -22.55
C GLU A 220 -2.60 -0.51 -22.34
N ALA A 221 -3.92 -0.65 -22.51
CA ALA A 221 -4.88 0.42 -22.25
C ALA A 221 -4.87 0.86 -20.78
N VAL A 222 -4.78 -0.09 -19.83
CA VAL A 222 -4.64 0.22 -18.39
C VAL A 222 -3.32 0.92 -18.09
N ILE A 223 -2.21 0.45 -18.66
CA ILE A 223 -0.89 1.07 -18.50
C ILE A 223 -0.90 2.51 -19.02
N ALA A 224 -1.50 2.75 -20.20
CA ALA A 224 -1.59 4.08 -20.79
C ALA A 224 -2.45 5.05 -19.95
N LEU A 225 -3.53 4.56 -19.34
CA LEU A 225 -4.35 5.34 -18.41
C LEU A 225 -3.55 5.67 -17.13
N ALA A 226 -2.98 4.64 -16.51
CA ALA A 226 -2.24 4.76 -15.26
C ALA A 226 -1.04 5.71 -15.38
N ALA A 227 -0.35 5.71 -16.51
CA ALA A 227 0.77 6.62 -16.79
C ALA A 227 0.35 8.10 -16.73
N LYS A 228 -0.87 8.43 -17.17
CA LYS A 228 -1.42 9.80 -17.08
C LYS A 228 -1.68 10.24 -15.64
N GLU A 229 -1.98 9.29 -14.77
CA GLU A 229 -2.26 9.52 -13.35
C GLU A 229 -1.00 9.38 -12.47
N GLY A 230 0.12 8.89 -13.02
CA GLY A 230 1.31 8.54 -12.25
C GLY A 230 1.09 7.34 -11.31
N ALA A 231 0.12 6.48 -11.63
CA ALA A 231 -0.24 5.33 -10.82
C ALA A 231 0.53 4.07 -11.27
N PRO A 232 1.03 3.23 -10.34
CA PRO A 232 1.66 1.97 -10.71
C PRO A 232 0.62 0.95 -11.21
N VAL A 233 1.04 0.12 -12.17
CA VAL A 233 0.29 -1.04 -12.66
C VAL A 233 1.06 -2.32 -12.34
N VAL A 234 0.38 -3.30 -11.76
CA VAL A 234 0.95 -4.62 -11.46
C VAL A 234 0.13 -5.67 -12.21
N PRO A 235 0.67 -6.25 -13.30
CA PRO A 235 0.02 -7.38 -13.95
C PRO A 235 0.13 -8.64 -13.08
N VAL A 236 -0.98 -9.35 -12.90
CA VAL A 236 -1.08 -10.59 -12.11
C VAL A 236 -2.07 -11.52 -12.78
N CYS A 237 -1.80 -12.81 -12.81
CA CYS A 237 -2.81 -13.81 -13.13
C CYS A 237 -3.37 -14.40 -11.83
N ALA A 238 -4.59 -14.02 -11.45
CA ALA A 238 -5.18 -14.44 -10.18
C ALA A 238 -5.41 -15.96 -10.11
N ALA A 239 -5.56 -16.66 -11.24
CA ALA A 239 -5.66 -18.11 -11.32
C ALA A 239 -4.32 -18.75 -10.94
N ILE A 240 -3.22 -18.36 -11.59
CA ILE A 240 -1.86 -18.80 -11.26
C ILE A 240 -1.53 -18.56 -9.78
N GLU A 241 -1.85 -17.37 -9.26
CA GLU A 241 -1.57 -17.06 -7.85
C GLU A 241 -2.36 -17.97 -6.89
N ALA A 242 -3.59 -18.34 -7.24
CA ALA A 242 -4.39 -19.26 -6.44
C ALA A 242 -3.81 -20.69 -6.44
N GLU A 243 -3.20 -21.13 -7.54
CA GLU A 243 -2.51 -22.43 -7.64
C GLU A 243 -1.19 -22.40 -6.86
N ILE A 244 -0.35 -21.38 -7.04
CA ILE A 244 0.96 -21.24 -6.38
C ILE A 244 0.85 -21.34 -4.85
N VAL A 245 -0.22 -20.82 -4.27
CA VAL A 245 -0.40 -20.82 -2.81
C VAL A 245 -0.67 -22.22 -2.25
N GLU A 246 -1.17 -23.15 -3.05
CA GLU A 246 -1.43 -24.55 -2.65
C GLU A 246 -0.18 -25.43 -2.75
N LEU A 247 0.88 -24.97 -3.45
CA LEU A 247 2.12 -25.72 -3.69
C LEU A 247 3.10 -25.58 -2.51
N ASP A 248 3.90 -26.62 -2.27
CA ASP A 248 5.04 -26.52 -1.38
C ASP A 248 6.16 -25.65 -1.98
N GLU A 249 7.22 -25.38 -1.22
CA GLU A 249 8.28 -24.45 -1.64
C GLU A 249 9.05 -24.94 -2.87
N ALA A 250 9.29 -26.25 -2.98
CA ALA A 250 10.02 -26.86 -4.10
C ALA A 250 9.16 -26.89 -5.37
N GLU A 251 7.91 -27.32 -5.25
CA GLU A 251 6.92 -27.33 -6.33
C GLU A 251 6.66 -25.93 -6.84
N ARG A 252 6.55 -24.95 -5.95
CA ARG A 252 6.38 -23.54 -6.28
C ARG A 252 7.54 -22.97 -7.10
N ALA A 253 8.77 -23.29 -6.71
CA ALA A 253 9.95 -22.82 -7.42
C ALA A 253 10.03 -23.41 -8.85
N GLU A 254 9.70 -24.70 -9.02
CA GLU A 254 9.63 -25.37 -10.32
C GLU A 254 8.53 -24.75 -11.19
N PHE A 255 7.33 -24.59 -10.64
CA PHE A 255 6.17 -24.04 -11.35
C PHE A 255 6.43 -22.59 -11.84
N LEU A 256 7.00 -21.74 -10.98
CA LEU A 256 7.37 -20.36 -11.37
C LEU A 256 8.44 -20.35 -12.46
N HIS A 257 9.44 -21.23 -12.35
CA HIS A 257 10.50 -21.35 -13.36
C HIS A 257 9.93 -21.75 -14.73
N ASP A 258 9.00 -22.71 -14.76
CA ASP A 258 8.36 -23.19 -15.99
C ASP A 258 7.53 -22.10 -16.68
N LEU A 259 6.93 -21.20 -15.88
CA LEU A 259 6.20 -20.05 -16.37
C LEU A 259 7.11 -18.85 -16.71
N GLY A 260 8.41 -18.93 -16.43
CA GLY A 260 9.37 -17.85 -16.66
C GLY A 260 9.28 -16.71 -15.65
N PHE A 261 8.78 -16.97 -14.45
CA PHE A 261 8.69 -16.00 -13.37
C PHE A 261 9.75 -16.23 -12.29
N ASP A 262 10.37 -15.16 -11.82
CA ASP A 262 11.34 -15.19 -10.71
C ASP A 262 10.65 -15.28 -9.33
N GLU A 263 9.39 -14.84 -9.25
CA GLU A 263 8.63 -14.77 -8.01
C GLU A 263 7.11 -14.70 -8.25
N PRO A 264 6.27 -15.03 -7.24
CA PRO A 264 4.83 -14.84 -7.29
C PRO A 264 4.45 -13.38 -7.58
N GLY A 265 3.41 -13.18 -8.39
CA GLY A 265 2.88 -11.84 -8.69
C GLY A 265 2.35 -11.13 -7.44
N LEU A 266 1.85 -11.88 -6.44
CA LEU A 266 1.44 -11.34 -5.14
C LEU A 266 2.57 -10.59 -4.43
N ASN A 267 3.80 -11.06 -4.53
CA ASN A 267 4.97 -10.38 -3.96
C ASN A 267 5.16 -8.99 -4.58
N ARG A 268 4.95 -8.89 -5.90
CA ARG A 268 4.99 -7.61 -6.63
C ARG A 268 3.87 -6.68 -6.19
N VAL A 269 2.65 -7.21 -5.95
CA VAL A 269 1.51 -6.44 -5.44
C VAL A 269 1.81 -5.87 -4.05
N VAL A 270 2.33 -6.69 -3.13
CA VAL A 270 2.67 -6.25 -1.77
C VAL A 270 3.74 -5.15 -1.81
N ARG A 271 4.81 -5.35 -2.59
CA ARG A 271 5.87 -4.33 -2.73
C ARG A 271 5.38 -3.05 -3.40
N ALA A 272 4.51 -3.15 -4.41
CA ALA A 272 3.93 -1.98 -5.06
C ALA A 272 3.06 -1.17 -4.09
N GLY A 273 2.21 -1.84 -3.30
CA GLY A 273 1.41 -1.20 -2.25
C GLY A 273 2.26 -0.52 -1.17
N TYR A 274 3.35 -1.16 -0.77
CA TYR A 274 4.29 -0.63 0.21
C TYR A 274 4.95 0.67 -0.28
N ARG A 275 5.45 0.66 -1.52
CA ARG A 275 6.03 1.85 -2.16
C ARG A 275 4.99 2.95 -2.40
N LEU A 276 3.77 2.58 -2.80
CA LEU A 276 2.68 3.50 -3.03
C LEU A 276 2.34 4.33 -1.78
N LEU A 277 2.46 3.71 -0.60
CA LEU A 277 2.24 4.34 0.70
C LEU A 277 3.46 5.16 1.19
N GLY A 278 4.53 5.24 0.39
CA GLY A 278 5.75 5.95 0.79
C GLY A 278 6.40 5.33 2.02
N LEU A 279 6.44 4.00 2.10
CA LEU A 279 7.01 3.27 3.21
C LEU A 279 8.40 2.75 2.88
N GLU A 280 9.23 2.66 3.92
CA GLU A 280 10.57 2.07 3.88
C GLU A 280 10.81 1.18 5.09
N THR A 281 11.82 0.32 4.97
CA THR A 281 12.12 -0.71 5.96
C THR A 281 13.49 -0.46 6.58
N TYR A 282 13.57 -0.47 7.91
CA TYR A 282 14.81 -0.65 8.62
C TYR A 282 14.79 -1.97 9.42
N PHE A 283 15.97 -2.43 9.83
CA PHE A 283 16.13 -3.70 10.53
C PHE A 283 16.71 -3.50 11.92
N THR A 284 16.31 -4.37 12.84
CA THR A 284 17.03 -4.60 14.09
C THR A 284 17.61 -6.00 14.07
N ALA A 285 18.86 -6.14 14.45
CA ALA A 285 19.59 -7.40 14.40
C ALA A 285 20.12 -7.77 15.79
N GLY A 286 19.69 -8.92 16.30
CA GLY A 286 20.14 -9.43 17.59
C GLY A 286 19.99 -10.95 17.69
N PRO A 287 20.68 -11.61 18.65
CA PRO A 287 20.69 -13.07 18.78
C PRO A 287 19.31 -13.66 19.12
N LYS A 288 18.41 -12.88 19.70
CA LYS A 288 17.04 -13.32 19.99
C LYS A 288 16.12 -13.14 18.79
N GLU A 289 16.25 -12.01 18.10
CA GLU A 289 15.36 -11.64 17.00
C GLU A 289 16.12 -10.79 15.97
N VAL A 290 15.88 -11.09 14.69
CA VAL A 290 16.11 -10.18 13.57
C VAL A 290 14.74 -9.78 13.06
N ARG A 291 14.49 -8.47 12.96
CA ARG A 291 13.16 -7.96 12.62
C ARG A 291 13.23 -6.79 11.66
N ALA A 292 12.33 -6.80 10.69
CA ALA A 292 12.04 -5.71 9.80
C ALA A 292 10.94 -4.79 10.38
N TRP A 293 11.15 -3.49 10.31
CA TRP A 293 10.26 -2.46 10.82
C TRP A 293 9.86 -1.50 9.71
N THR A 294 8.59 -1.12 9.68
CA THR A 294 8.06 -0.17 8.69
C THR A 294 8.03 1.24 9.24
N VAL A 295 8.52 2.18 8.45
CA VAL A 295 8.43 3.62 8.72
C VAL A 295 8.05 4.37 7.44
N PRO A 296 7.41 5.56 7.53
CA PRO A 296 7.27 6.44 6.38
C PRO A 296 8.62 6.96 5.89
N VAL A 297 8.77 7.14 4.59
CA VAL A 297 9.94 7.81 4.00
C VAL A 297 10.15 9.18 4.65
N GLY A 298 11.38 9.49 5.01
CA GLY A 298 11.73 10.71 5.72
C GLY A 298 11.57 10.64 7.25
N CYS A 299 11.27 9.46 7.80
CA CYS A 299 11.17 9.24 9.25
C CYS A 299 12.49 9.49 9.94
N ARG A 300 12.48 10.23 11.06
CA ARG A 300 13.68 10.47 11.87
C ARG A 300 13.91 9.37 12.90
N ALA A 301 15.17 9.20 13.31
CA ALA A 301 15.57 8.13 14.23
C ALA A 301 14.75 8.03 15.53
N PRO A 302 14.36 9.12 16.23
CA PRO A 302 13.50 9.00 17.41
C PRO A 302 12.11 8.43 17.07
N GLN A 303 11.51 8.86 15.96
CA GLN A 303 10.20 8.35 15.50
C GLN A 303 10.29 6.87 15.12
N ALA A 304 11.38 6.47 14.44
CA ALA A 304 11.63 5.07 14.12
C ALA A 304 11.80 4.21 15.39
N ALA A 305 12.52 4.72 16.39
CA ALA A 305 12.59 4.07 17.71
C ALA A 305 11.21 3.93 18.36
N GLY A 306 10.34 4.93 18.19
CA GLY A 306 8.95 4.94 18.65
C GLY A 306 8.08 3.84 18.05
N VAL A 307 8.36 3.39 16.83
CA VAL A 307 7.69 2.25 16.21
C VAL A 307 7.93 0.94 16.97
N ILE A 308 9.11 0.80 17.60
CA ILE A 308 9.42 -0.34 18.46
C ILE A 308 8.69 -0.22 19.79
N HIS A 309 8.84 0.92 20.45
CA HIS A 309 8.17 1.24 21.72
C HIS A 309 8.20 2.74 21.99
N THR A 310 7.11 3.29 22.54
CA THR A 310 7.00 4.73 22.86
C THR A 310 8.08 5.23 23.81
N ASP A 311 8.55 4.37 24.72
CA ASP A 311 9.64 4.72 25.63
C ASP A 311 10.98 4.90 24.90
N PHE A 312 11.21 4.18 23.79
CA PHE A 312 12.41 4.33 22.98
C PHE A 312 12.44 5.70 22.30
N GLU A 313 11.29 6.23 21.88
CA GLU A 313 11.18 7.57 21.34
C GLU A 313 11.46 8.63 22.42
N ARG A 314 10.80 8.49 23.58
CA ARG A 314 10.91 9.45 24.69
C ARG A 314 12.32 9.49 25.26
N GLY A 315 12.92 8.33 25.47
CA GLY A 315 14.26 8.17 26.03
C GLY A 315 15.39 8.16 25.01
N PHE A 316 15.11 8.50 23.73
CA PHE A 316 16.11 8.41 22.65
C PHE A 316 17.38 9.19 22.95
N ILE A 317 18.53 8.51 22.88
CA ILE A 317 19.86 9.09 23.02
C ILE A 317 20.55 9.20 21.67
N ARG A 318 20.70 8.07 20.96
CA ARG A 318 21.32 7.96 19.64
C ARG A 318 20.90 6.67 18.93
N ALA A 319 21.12 6.61 17.63
CA ALA A 319 21.04 5.41 16.82
C ALA A 319 22.42 4.97 16.37
N GLU A 320 22.76 3.70 16.54
CA GLU A 320 23.93 3.07 15.96
C GLU A 320 23.49 2.41 14.66
N VAL A 321 23.97 2.91 13.52
CA VAL A 321 23.42 2.62 12.18
C VAL A 321 24.51 2.00 11.29
N ILE A 322 24.18 0.91 10.63
CA ILE A 322 25.00 0.24 9.62
C ILE A 322 24.12 0.08 8.37
N ALA A 323 24.60 0.47 7.20
CA ALA A 323 23.89 0.16 5.95
C ALA A 323 23.85 -1.35 5.72
N TYR A 324 22.76 -1.86 5.14
CA TYR A 324 22.59 -3.30 4.88
C TYR A 324 23.78 -3.90 4.11
N GLU A 325 24.25 -3.23 3.07
CA GLU A 325 25.36 -3.68 2.23
C GLU A 325 26.66 -3.82 3.04
N ASP A 326 26.96 -2.84 3.91
CA ASP A 326 28.11 -2.88 4.81
C ASP A 326 27.96 -4.00 5.86
N PHE A 327 26.73 -4.20 6.38
CA PHE A 327 26.46 -5.25 7.36
C PHE A 327 26.73 -6.65 6.78
N VAL A 328 26.27 -6.89 5.54
CA VAL A 328 26.48 -8.17 4.87
C VAL A 328 27.94 -8.35 4.45
N ALA A 329 28.53 -7.37 3.79
CA ALA A 329 29.92 -7.44 3.32
C ALA A 329 30.92 -7.65 4.45
N LEU A 330 30.67 -7.04 5.60
CA LEU A 330 31.56 -7.10 6.78
C LEU A 330 31.15 -8.16 7.82
N LYS A 331 30.19 -9.02 7.46
CA LYS A 331 29.71 -10.15 8.25
C LYS A 331 29.16 -9.77 9.64
N GLY A 332 28.42 -8.65 9.68
CA GLY A 332 27.67 -8.22 10.86
C GLY A 332 28.25 -7.00 11.58
N GLU A 333 27.68 -6.71 12.75
CA GLU A 333 27.97 -5.51 13.53
C GLU A 333 29.46 -5.38 13.91
N HIS A 334 30.10 -6.49 14.32
CA HIS A 334 31.49 -6.47 14.76
C HIS A 334 32.43 -6.04 13.63
N GLY A 335 32.33 -6.67 12.45
CA GLY A 335 33.16 -6.31 11.31
C GLY A 335 32.89 -4.90 10.80
N ALA A 336 31.61 -4.48 10.80
CA ALA A 336 31.24 -3.10 10.44
C ALA A 336 31.86 -2.07 11.42
N LYS A 337 31.89 -2.38 12.69
CA LYS A 337 32.52 -1.52 13.71
C LYS A 337 34.04 -1.42 13.54
N GLU A 338 34.73 -2.53 13.31
CA GLU A 338 36.18 -2.56 13.05
C GLU A 338 36.54 -1.81 11.76
N ALA A 339 35.72 -1.89 10.75
CA ALA A 339 35.87 -1.17 9.47
C ALA A 339 35.44 0.31 9.52
N GLY A 340 34.95 0.81 10.67
CA GLY A 340 34.48 2.19 10.83
C GLY A 340 33.18 2.49 10.07
N ARG A 341 32.37 1.46 9.77
CA ARG A 341 31.09 1.58 9.07
C ARG A 341 29.87 1.68 10.00
N LEU A 342 30.06 1.45 11.29
CA LEU A 342 29.05 1.71 12.30
C LEU A 342 29.02 3.21 12.61
N ARG A 343 27.95 3.89 12.24
CA ARG A 343 27.73 5.32 12.43
C ARG A 343 26.97 5.57 13.73
N SER A 344 27.29 6.62 14.45
CA SER A 344 26.53 7.08 15.62
C SER A 344 25.75 8.32 15.21
N GLU A 345 24.43 8.20 15.13
CA GLU A 345 23.54 9.21 14.58
C GLU A 345 22.64 9.81 15.68
N GLY A 346 22.36 11.12 15.57
CA GLY A 346 21.53 11.86 16.51
C GLY A 346 20.06 11.91 16.11
N LYS A 347 19.31 12.81 16.79
CA LYS A 347 17.84 12.96 16.63
C LYS A 347 17.41 13.41 15.24
N GLU A 348 18.26 14.11 14.51
CA GLU A 348 17.94 14.65 13.18
C GLU A 348 18.22 13.65 12.05
N TYR A 349 18.77 12.47 12.38
CA TYR A 349 19.05 11.46 11.38
C TYR A 349 17.75 10.96 10.74
N VAL A 350 17.68 11.06 9.43
CA VAL A 350 16.61 10.47 8.62
C VAL A 350 16.99 9.04 8.31
N VAL A 351 16.17 8.10 8.76
CA VAL A 351 16.34 6.66 8.51
C VAL A 351 16.31 6.41 7.00
N ARG A 352 17.12 5.47 6.54
CA ARG A 352 17.17 5.06 5.14
C ARG A 352 16.69 3.62 4.99
N ASP A 353 16.08 3.34 3.86
CA ASP A 353 15.67 1.97 3.54
C ASP A 353 16.88 1.03 3.55
N GLY A 354 16.79 -0.05 4.33
CA GLY A 354 17.88 -1.01 4.50
C GLY A 354 18.81 -0.74 5.68
N ASP A 355 18.65 0.34 6.43
CA ASP A 355 19.47 0.56 7.63
C ASP A 355 19.28 -0.56 8.66
N VAL A 356 20.38 -1.08 9.19
CA VAL A 356 20.40 -1.95 10.37
C VAL A 356 20.72 -1.10 11.58
N ILE A 357 19.75 -0.97 12.51
CA ILE A 357 19.80 0.05 13.57
C ILE A 357 19.72 -0.59 14.95
N HIS A 358 20.59 -0.09 15.84
CA HIS A 358 20.50 -0.33 17.27
C HIS A 358 20.25 1.00 18.00
N PHE A 359 19.06 1.16 18.58
CA PHE A 359 18.71 2.37 19.33
C PHE A 359 19.25 2.32 20.75
N ARG A 360 19.90 3.42 21.17
CA ARG A 360 20.31 3.65 22.56
C ARG A 360 19.34 4.63 23.19
N PHE A 361 18.72 4.22 24.25
CA PHE A 361 17.71 5.00 24.98
C PHE A 361 17.88 4.86 26.47
N ASN A 362 17.37 5.80 27.25
CA ASN A 362 17.28 5.76 28.70
C ASN A 362 15.85 6.07 29.12
N VAL A 363 15.29 5.22 29.99
CA VAL A 363 13.88 5.35 30.49
C VAL A 363 13.95 5.59 31.99
#